data_662cd3b8143ed9ad1aca18e9dc03b2d0
#
_entry.id   662cd3b8143ed9ad1aca18e9dc03b2d0
#
_cell.length_a   1.000
_cell.length_b   1.000
_cell.length_c   1.000
_cell.angle_alpha   90.00
_cell.angle_beta   90.00
_cell.angle_gamma   90.00
#
_symmetry.space_group_name_H-M   'P 1'
#
loop_
_entity.id
_entity.type
_entity.pdbx_description
1 polymer ?
#
loop_
_entity_poly.entity_id
_entity_poly.type
_entity_poly.pdbx_seq_one_letter_code
_entity_poly.pdbx_strand_id
1 'polypeptide(L)'
;MREMKHSKKLAFAVLGAVAAVGTAVAPVSAAPMTAADGFILAAGNATASPDANNNVSYGIVANGTATSIAVGQGNTITSANGSSSAYGNQNTINGNQANAFGDGNTVTGAFAQAFGDSNVISGTNAIGYGFNNTVAGTTTNYRDRTFDNEPDSATLLNGSWNSNSVAIGSKNTAKGSSALAVGNEAQAKMSESIAIGHGAQADKTWGIAIGTRAAATDVRSLAFGHEAKSTGYKANAIGADAQANGNHANAIGSSAYANGDHAQAFGAGAHADGVRTNVFGSDASASADYSIAIGNKANASTANSIALGANATTRSATNVTNATVAGHTYGGFAGTSPVGSVSVGKAGEERQIHNVAAGKISADSTDAVNGSQLYSVANDLQTQINNSTSGQINNNITNLNNRVGNVEKRVNKVGAGSAALAALHPLDFNPDDKWTIAAGYGHYHNANSAA
;
A
#
# COMPACT_ATOMS: atom_id res chain seq x y z
N MET A 1 15.37 -0.66 -57.32
CA MET A 1 14.57 -1.41 -58.33
C MET A 1 15.18 -2.73 -58.80
N ARG A 2 16.42 -3.04 -58.47
CA ARG A 2 17.05 -4.33 -58.88
C ARG A 2 16.79 -5.49 -57.89
N GLU A 3 16.57 -5.22 -56.64
CA GLU A 3 16.34 -6.27 -55.59
C GLU A 3 14.92 -6.84 -55.59
N MET A 4 13.90 -6.05 -56.00
CA MET A 4 12.53 -6.57 -56.08
C MET A 4 12.27 -7.55 -57.21
N LYS A 5 13.14 -7.62 -58.23
CA LYS A 5 13.01 -8.59 -59.31
C LYS A 5 13.47 -9.99 -58.93
N HIS A 6 14.38 -10.14 -57.97
CA HIS A 6 14.83 -11.45 -57.49
C HIS A 6 13.81 -12.13 -56.53
N SER A 7 13.18 -11.35 -55.64
CA SER A 7 12.17 -11.87 -54.74
C SER A 7 10.91 -12.38 -55.45
N LYS A 8 10.47 -11.72 -56.53
CA LYS A 8 9.32 -12.19 -57.32
C LYS A 8 9.60 -13.48 -58.10
N LYS A 9 10.84 -13.70 -58.56
CA LYS A 9 11.20 -14.98 -59.22
C LYS A 9 11.28 -16.15 -58.22
N LEU A 10 11.68 -15.91 -56.97
CA LEU A 10 11.70 -16.93 -55.93
C LEU A 10 10.28 -17.34 -55.52
N ALA A 11 9.35 -16.38 -55.38
CA ALA A 11 7.96 -16.67 -55.04
C ALA A 11 7.23 -17.47 -56.13
N PHE A 12 7.52 -17.22 -57.42
CA PHE A 12 6.92 -18.01 -58.48
C PHE A 12 7.49 -19.42 -58.62
N ALA A 13 8.75 -19.65 -58.29
CA ALA A 13 9.37 -20.97 -58.31
C ALA A 13 8.82 -21.87 -57.16
N VAL A 14 8.55 -21.29 -55.98
CA VAL A 14 7.94 -22.03 -54.86
C VAL A 14 6.47 -22.38 -55.11
N LEU A 15 5.69 -21.48 -55.76
CA LEU A 15 4.29 -21.76 -56.07
C LEU A 15 4.15 -22.77 -57.25
N GLY A 16 5.06 -22.76 -58.21
CA GLY A 16 5.09 -23.73 -59.29
C GLY A 16 5.42 -25.15 -58.84
N ALA A 17 6.26 -25.28 -57.80
CA ALA A 17 6.63 -26.60 -57.24
C ALA A 17 5.54 -27.21 -56.38
N VAL A 18 4.72 -26.41 -55.69
CA VAL A 18 3.59 -26.90 -54.87
C VAL A 18 2.41 -27.39 -55.74
N ALA A 19 2.21 -26.80 -56.90
CA ALA A 19 1.13 -27.22 -57.83
C ALA A 19 1.46 -28.53 -58.60
N ALA A 20 2.72 -28.98 -58.63
CA ALA A 20 3.12 -30.21 -59.30
C ALA A 20 3.04 -31.50 -58.45
N VAL A 21 2.72 -31.41 -57.15
CA VAL A 21 2.69 -32.55 -56.24
C VAL A 21 1.34 -33.33 -56.27
N GLY A 22 0.35 -32.84 -57.07
CA GLY A 22 -1.00 -33.48 -57.15
C GLY A 22 -1.20 -34.54 -58.22
N THR A 23 -0.21 -34.90 -59.05
CA THR A 23 -0.35 -35.97 -60.05
C THR A 23 0.80 -36.96 -59.88
N ALA A 24 0.45 -38.26 -59.77
CA ALA A 24 1.39 -39.36 -59.70
C ALA A 24 2.35 -39.33 -60.91
N VAL A 25 3.55 -38.79 -60.70
CA VAL A 25 4.62 -38.85 -61.70
C VAL A 25 5.60 -39.95 -61.30
N ALA A 26 5.91 -40.83 -62.21
CA ALA A 26 6.94 -41.86 -62.05
C ALA A 26 8.25 -41.27 -61.50
N PRO A 27 9.06 -42.03 -60.76
CA PRO A 27 10.28 -41.50 -60.15
C PRO A 27 11.23 -41.03 -61.24
N VAL A 28 11.39 -39.73 -61.37
CA VAL A 28 12.49 -39.14 -62.12
C VAL A 28 13.71 -39.22 -61.22
N SER A 29 14.66 -40.06 -61.60
CA SER A 29 15.99 -40.06 -61.02
C SER A 29 16.64 -38.70 -61.39
N ALA A 30 16.50 -37.72 -60.54
CA ALA A 30 17.22 -36.46 -60.71
C ALA A 30 18.66 -36.70 -60.23
N ALA A 31 19.62 -36.31 -61.07
CA ALA A 31 21.02 -36.21 -60.66
C ALA A 31 21.16 -35.28 -59.42
N PRO A 32 22.00 -35.58 -58.46
CA PRO A 32 22.19 -34.71 -57.29
C PRO A 32 22.67 -33.33 -57.76
N MET A 33 21.92 -32.28 -57.44
CA MET A 33 22.34 -30.90 -57.64
C MET A 33 23.45 -30.57 -56.64
N THR A 34 24.47 -29.85 -57.14
CA THR A 34 25.62 -29.47 -56.30
C THR A 34 25.29 -28.20 -55.50
N ALA A 35 25.99 -27.97 -54.40
CA ALA A 35 25.78 -26.85 -53.46
C ALA A 35 25.89 -25.45 -54.11
N ALA A 36 26.33 -25.35 -55.36
CA ALA A 36 26.41 -24.12 -56.15
C ALA A 36 25.05 -23.69 -56.75
N ASP A 37 24.05 -24.58 -56.82
CA ASP A 37 22.84 -24.33 -57.60
C ASP A 37 21.61 -23.96 -56.76
N GLY A 38 21.75 -23.84 -55.46
CA GLY A 38 20.76 -23.31 -54.48
C GLY A 38 19.31 -23.82 -54.66
N PHE A 39 18.80 -24.52 -53.70
CA PHE A 39 17.43 -24.97 -53.50
C PHE A 39 17.01 -26.28 -54.20
N ILE A 40 16.97 -27.35 -53.44
CA ILE A 40 16.39 -28.62 -53.85
C ILE A 40 15.06 -28.90 -53.11
N LEU A 41 13.98 -29.08 -53.85
CA LEU A 41 12.79 -29.78 -53.39
C LEU A 41 12.84 -31.23 -53.91
N ALA A 42 13.17 -32.20 -53.06
CA ALA A 42 13.04 -33.63 -53.38
C ALA A 42 11.77 -34.21 -52.76
N ALA A 43 10.84 -34.68 -53.56
CA ALA A 43 9.71 -35.48 -53.10
C ALA A 43 10.10 -36.97 -53.07
N GLY A 44 10.01 -37.61 -51.88
CA GLY A 44 10.33 -39.01 -51.69
C GLY A 44 11.30 -39.24 -50.51
N ASN A 45 11.37 -40.47 -49.97
CA ASN A 45 12.21 -40.86 -48.83
C ASN A 45 13.69 -40.43 -48.97
N ALA A 46 13.98 -39.19 -48.86
CA ALA A 46 15.34 -38.67 -48.82
C ALA A 46 15.79 -38.60 -47.37
N THR A 47 16.50 -39.60 -46.91
CA THR A 47 17.37 -39.49 -45.74
C THR A 47 18.55 -38.59 -46.18
N ALA A 48 18.59 -37.34 -45.70
CA ALA A 48 19.75 -36.52 -45.80
C ALA A 48 20.83 -37.11 -44.93
N SER A 49 21.79 -37.77 -45.54
CA SER A 49 23.02 -38.19 -44.87
C SER A 49 24.05 -37.12 -45.11
N PRO A 50 24.66 -36.51 -44.06
CA PRO A 50 25.79 -35.62 -44.25
C PRO A 50 26.94 -36.41 -44.94
N ASP A 51 27.61 -35.81 -45.91
CA ASP A 51 28.85 -36.38 -46.42
C ASP A 51 29.95 -36.29 -45.33
N ALA A 52 31.03 -37.04 -45.54
CA ALA A 52 32.15 -37.11 -44.59
C ALA A 52 32.81 -35.72 -44.31
N ASN A 53 32.44 -34.68 -45.05
CA ASN A 53 33.00 -33.32 -44.95
C ASN A 53 31.98 -32.31 -44.38
N ASN A 54 30.85 -32.78 -43.84
CA ASN A 54 29.83 -31.92 -43.18
C ASN A 54 29.19 -30.89 -44.13
N ASN A 55 29.08 -31.22 -45.42
CA ASN A 55 28.46 -30.33 -46.42
C ASN A 55 26.93 -30.36 -46.33
N VAL A 56 26.34 -29.24 -46.71
CA VAL A 56 24.92 -28.91 -46.62
C VAL A 56 24.05 -30.00 -47.26
N SER A 57 23.17 -30.61 -46.44
CA SER A 57 22.10 -31.47 -46.94
C SER A 57 20.78 -30.73 -46.97
N TYR A 58 20.25 -30.57 -48.16
CA TYR A 58 18.87 -30.09 -48.34
C TYR A 58 18.00 -31.34 -48.59
N GLY A 59 16.91 -31.46 -47.81
CA GLY A 59 16.04 -32.63 -48.00
C GLY A 59 14.63 -32.45 -47.48
N ILE A 60 13.69 -33.10 -48.15
CA ILE A 60 12.36 -33.37 -47.60
C ILE A 60 12.44 -34.73 -46.98
N VAL A 61 12.17 -34.81 -45.67
CA VAL A 61 12.02 -36.09 -44.98
C VAL A 61 10.55 -36.44 -44.89
N ALA A 62 10.12 -37.47 -45.60
CA ALA A 62 8.78 -37.99 -45.47
C ALA A 62 8.84 -39.18 -44.46
N ASN A 63 8.12 -39.07 -43.35
CA ASN A 63 7.96 -40.16 -42.43
C ASN A 63 6.46 -40.51 -42.34
N GLY A 64 6.09 -41.59 -42.94
CA GLY A 64 4.68 -42.02 -43.04
C GLY A 64 3.82 -41.11 -43.92
N THR A 65 2.73 -40.57 -43.38
CA THR A 65 1.84 -39.63 -44.11
C THR A 65 2.21 -38.15 -43.95
N ALA A 66 3.25 -37.86 -43.20
CA ALA A 66 3.69 -36.50 -42.91
C ALA A 66 4.86 -36.04 -43.79
N THR A 67 4.80 -34.83 -44.30
CA THR A 67 5.89 -34.20 -45.09
C THR A 67 6.61 -33.16 -44.25
N SER A 68 7.89 -33.40 -43.94
CA SER A 68 8.73 -32.48 -43.19
C SER A 68 9.80 -31.86 -44.08
N ILE A 69 10.20 -30.64 -43.78
CA ILE A 69 11.19 -29.89 -44.57
C ILE A 69 12.42 -29.61 -43.69
N ALA A 70 13.59 -30.03 -44.16
CA ALA A 70 14.86 -29.67 -43.52
C ALA A 70 15.76 -28.93 -44.52
N VAL A 71 16.19 -27.72 -44.16
CA VAL A 71 17.09 -26.88 -44.93
C VAL A 71 18.27 -26.48 -44.10
N GLY A 72 19.48 -26.84 -44.49
CA GLY A 72 20.72 -26.61 -43.77
C GLY A 72 21.41 -27.87 -43.33
N GLN A 73 22.45 -27.73 -42.47
CA GLN A 73 23.34 -28.82 -42.09
C GLN A 73 22.90 -29.47 -40.75
N GLY A 74 22.93 -30.79 -40.68
CA GLY A 74 22.78 -31.54 -39.42
C GLY A 74 21.40 -31.43 -38.77
N ASN A 75 20.35 -31.00 -39.50
CA ASN A 75 18.99 -30.96 -38.98
C ASN A 75 18.41 -32.37 -38.83
N THR A 76 17.75 -32.67 -37.72
CA THR A 76 17.10 -33.94 -37.43
C THR A 76 15.61 -33.72 -37.18
N ILE A 77 14.72 -34.35 -37.97
CA ILE A 77 13.27 -34.33 -37.76
C ILE A 77 12.78 -35.75 -37.60
N THR A 78 12.22 -36.07 -36.43
CA THR A 78 11.73 -37.44 -36.09
C THR A 78 10.24 -37.48 -35.82
N SER A 79 9.49 -36.40 -36.10
CA SER A 79 8.04 -36.35 -35.90
C SER A 79 7.29 -37.40 -36.73
N ALA A 80 6.47 -38.26 -36.08
CA ALA A 80 5.84 -39.38 -36.74
C ALA A 80 4.52 -39.03 -37.46
N ASN A 81 3.79 -38.00 -37.05
CA ASN A 81 2.40 -37.73 -37.47
C ASN A 81 2.13 -36.27 -37.84
N GLY A 82 3.11 -35.48 -38.21
CA GLY A 82 2.87 -34.08 -38.55
C GLY A 82 3.97 -33.48 -39.39
N SER A 83 3.63 -32.55 -40.29
CA SER A 83 4.60 -31.81 -41.11
C SER A 83 5.35 -30.82 -40.25
N SER A 84 6.64 -30.98 -40.08
CA SER A 84 7.53 -30.13 -39.30
C SER A 84 8.61 -29.51 -40.22
N SER A 85 9.15 -28.36 -39.84
CA SER A 85 10.13 -27.64 -40.66
C SER A 85 11.35 -27.22 -39.86
N ALA A 86 12.55 -27.52 -40.35
CA ALA A 86 13.82 -27.07 -39.79
C ALA A 86 14.57 -26.24 -40.82
N TYR A 87 14.93 -25.01 -40.50
CA TYR A 87 15.75 -24.12 -41.31
C TYR A 87 16.95 -23.64 -40.50
N GLY A 88 18.17 -23.89 -41.04
CA GLY A 88 19.43 -23.60 -40.35
C GLY A 88 20.21 -24.83 -40.03
N ASN A 89 21.08 -24.83 -39.01
CA ASN A 89 21.97 -25.94 -38.75
C ASN A 89 21.67 -26.61 -37.39
N GLN A 90 21.88 -27.93 -37.31
CA GLN A 90 21.85 -28.71 -36.10
C GLN A 90 20.52 -28.60 -35.27
N ASN A 91 19.41 -28.28 -35.92
CA ASN A 91 18.10 -28.28 -35.27
C ASN A 91 17.58 -29.73 -35.09
N THR A 92 17.02 -30.01 -33.92
CA THR A 92 16.39 -31.29 -33.60
C THR A 92 14.89 -31.10 -33.35
N ILE A 93 14.03 -31.72 -34.16
CA ILE A 93 12.58 -31.62 -34.05
C ILE A 93 11.99 -33.01 -33.86
N ASN A 94 11.27 -33.25 -32.74
CA ASN A 94 10.50 -34.44 -32.45
C ASN A 94 9.00 -34.11 -32.19
N GLY A 95 8.64 -32.86 -32.17
CA GLY A 95 7.24 -32.40 -32.03
C GLY A 95 6.47 -32.50 -33.34
N ASN A 96 5.18 -32.91 -33.28
CA ASN A 96 4.31 -32.91 -34.46
C ASN A 96 3.95 -31.47 -34.88
N GLN A 97 4.03 -31.12 -36.16
CA GLN A 97 3.76 -29.79 -36.70
C GLN A 97 4.60 -28.69 -36.01
N ALA A 98 5.81 -29.01 -35.62
CA ALA A 98 6.72 -28.13 -34.93
C ALA A 98 7.73 -27.51 -35.92
N ASN A 99 8.22 -26.32 -35.63
CA ASN A 99 9.13 -25.62 -36.52
C ASN A 99 10.36 -25.07 -35.76
N ALA A 100 11.51 -25.13 -36.42
CA ALA A 100 12.76 -24.52 -35.94
C ALA A 100 13.42 -23.69 -37.03
N PHE A 101 13.76 -22.45 -36.70
CA PHE A 101 14.49 -21.51 -37.59
C PHE A 101 15.71 -20.98 -36.84
N GLY A 102 16.90 -21.24 -37.36
CA GLY A 102 18.18 -20.88 -36.75
C GLY A 102 19.03 -22.11 -36.43
N ASP A 103 19.95 -22.03 -35.50
CA ASP A 103 20.93 -23.06 -35.25
C ASP A 103 20.75 -23.73 -33.86
N GLY A 104 20.93 -25.05 -33.82
CA GLY A 104 20.97 -25.82 -32.56
C GLY A 104 19.67 -25.84 -31.74
N ASN A 105 18.53 -25.53 -32.31
CA ASN A 105 17.26 -25.55 -31.59
C ASN A 105 16.79 -27.00 -31.35
N THR A 106 16.23 -27.28 -30.19
CA THR A 106 15.58 -28.57 -29.86
C THR A 106 14.09 -28.34 -29.60
N VAL A 107 13.21 -28.91 -30.47
CA VAL A 107 11.76 -28.73 -30.39
C VAL A 107 11.08 -30.07 -30.27
N THR A 108 10.52 -30.37 -29.09
CA THR A 108 9.83 -31.63 -28.82
C THR A 108 8.31 -31.44 -28.58
N GLY A 109 7.85 -30.23 -28.37
CA GLY A 109 6.44 -29.90 -28.20
C GLY A 109 5.66 -29.93 -29.51
N ALA A 110 4.44 -30.45 -29.50
CA ALA A 110 3.55 -30.38 -30.66
C ALA A 110 3.12 -28.92 -30.92
N PHE A 111 3.06 -28.52 -32.21
CA PHE A 111 2.74 -27.16 -32.65
C PHE A 111 3.71 -26.08 -32.10
N ALA A 112 4.85 -26.50 -31.56
CA ALA A 112 5.84 -25.60 -30.96
C ALA A 112 6.73 -24.93 -32.01
N GLN A 113 7.24 -23.76 -31.71
CA GLN A 113 8.07 -22.99 -32.62
C GLN A 113 9.31 -22.42 -31.94
N ALA A 114 10.46 -22.59 -32.57
CA ALA A 114 11.73 -22.01 -32.13
C ALA A 114 12.27 -21.09 -33.26
N PHE A 115 12.64 -19.87 -32.86
CA PHE A 115 13.30 -18.89 -33.73
C PHE A 115 14.57 -18.38 -33.08
N GLY A 116 15.70 -18.52 -33.74
CA GLY A 116 17.04 -18.14 -33.21
C GLY A 116 17.85 -19.35 -32.83
N ASP A 117 18.79 -19.21 -31.87
CA ASP A 117 19.80 -20.25 -31.68
C ASP A 117 19.68 -20.93 -30.28
N SER A 118 19.91 -22.22 -30.25
CA SER A 118 20.01 -23.01 -29.03
C SER A 118 18.77 -23.00 -28.12
N ASN A 119 17.57 -22.73 -28.64
CA ASN A 119 16.34 -22.77 -27.88
C ASN A 119 15.89 -24.22 -27.61
N VAL A 120 15.40 -24.50 -26.42
CA VAL A 120 14.82 -25.80 -26.05
C VAL A 120 13.33 -25.65 -25.77
N ILE A 121 12.49 -26.18 -26.67
CA ILE A 121 11.04 -25.97 -26.66
C ILE A 121 10.34 -27.33 -26.53
N SER A 122 9.82 -27.64 -25.34
CA SER A 122 9.12 -28.92 -25.09
C SER A 122 7.62 -28.78 -24.83
N GLY A 123 7.12 -27.56 -24.65
CA GLY A 123 5.70 -27.30 -24.42
C GLY A 123 4.87 -27.35 -25.69
N THR A 124 3.63 -27.86 -25.63
CA THR A 124 2.68 -27.81 -26.73
C THR A 124 2.25 -26.36 -27.00
N ASN A 125 2.16 -25.96 -28.30
CA ASN A 125 1.90 -24.59 -28.72
C ASN A 125 2.86 -23.54 -28.12
N ALA A 126 4.04 -23.95 -27.69
CA ALA A 126 5.04 -23.09 -27.08
C ALA A 126 5.87 -22.35 -28.12
N ILE A 127 6.30 -21.15 -27.80
CA ILE A 127 7.13 -20.31 -28.67
C ILE A 127 8.39 -19.87 -27.93
N GLY A 128 9.56 -20.13 -28.54
CA GLY A 128 10.85 -19.58 -28.11
C GLY A 128 11.42 -18.67 -29.22
N TYR A 129 11.69 -17.42 -28.90
CA TYR A 129 12.29 -16.46 -29.83
C TYR A 129 13.55 -15.84 -29.20
N GLY A 130 14.71 -16.05 -29.85
CA GLY A 130 15.98 -15.51 -29.40
C GLY A 130 17.03 -16.56 -29.16
N PHE A 131 17.84 -16.42 -28.13
CA PHE A 131 18.99 -17.26 -27.86
C PHE A 131 18.86 -18.02 -26.53
N ASN A 132 19.10 -19.34 -26.57
CA ASN A 132 19.18 -20.21 -25.38
C ASN A 132 17.98 -20.11 -24.43
N ASN A 133 16.76 -19.97 -24.96
CA ASN A 133 15.55 -19.98 -24.19
C ASN A 133 15.10 -21.41 -23.87
N THR A 134 14.55 -21.65 -22.69
CA THR A 134 13.90 -22.89 -22.30
C THR A 134 12.39 -22.67 -22.15
N VAL A 135 11.58 -23.33 -22.97
CA VAL A 135 10.12 -23.27 -22.90
C VAL A 135 9.58 -24.70 -22.70
N ALA A 136 9.03 -24.94 -21.54
CA ALA A 136 8.48 -26.25 -21.18
C ALA A 136 7.08 -26.07 -20.56
N GLY A 137 6.10 -26.77 -21.10
CA GLY A 137 4.81 -26.93 -20.41
C GLY A 137 5.00 -27.91 -19.25
N THR A 138 4.51 -27.58 -18.06
CA THR A 138 4.48 -28.51 -16.96
C THR A 138 3.16 -29.28 -16.96
N THR A 139 3.22 -30.60 -16.83
CA THR A 139 2.08 -31.47 -16.55
C THR A 139 1.75 -31.52 -15.04
N THR A 140 2.36 -30.65 -14.24
CA THR A 140 2.21 -30.67 -12.80
C THR A 140 0.83 -30.20 -12.39
N ASN A 141 0.14 -31.11 -11.72
CA ASN A 141 -1.15 -30.87 -11.08
C ASN A 141 -1.11 -29.59 -10.20
N TYR A 142 -2.11 -28.78 -10.34
CA TYR A 142 -2.43 -27.64 -9.48
C TYR A 142 -2.63 -28.09 -8.01
N ARG A 143 -1.58 -28.36 -7.28
CA ARG A 143 -1.66 -28.68 -5.86
C ARG A 143 -0.65 -27.88 -5.06
N ASP A 144 -0.64 -26.56 -5.21
CA ASP A 144 0.04 -25.71 -4.24
C ASP A 144 -0.95 -24.70 -3.64
N ARG A 145 -2.06 -25.23 -3.11
CA ARG A 145 -3.08 -24.47 -2.39
C ARG A 145 -3.11 -24.94 -0.95
N THR A 146 -2.24 -24.43 -0.14
CA THR A 146 -2.28 -24.69 1.31
C THR A 146 -3.00 -23.60 2.10
N PHE A 147 -3.52 -22.54 1.46
CA PHE A 147 -4.05 -21.39 2.21
C PHE A 147 -5.35 -20.75 1.70
N ASP A 148 -6.02 -21.30 0.69
CA ASP A 148 -7.33 -20.80 0.28
C ASP A 148 -8.45 -21.75 0.73
N ASN A 149 -9.35 -21.29 1.60
CA ASN A 149 -10.63 -21.91 1.91
C ASN A 149 -11.64 -21.80 0.75
N GLU A 150 -11.17 -21.67 -0.49
CA GLU A 150 -12.00 -21.74 -1.67
C GLU A 150 -12.22 -23.24 -1.99
N PRO A 151 -13.46 -23.69 -2.23
CA PRO A 151 -13.72 -25.08 -2.54
C PRO A 151 -12.98 -25.47 -3.81
N ASP A 152 -12.11 -26.48 -3.70
CA ASP A 152 -11.43 -27.12 -4.82
C ASP A 152 -12.44 -27.68 -5.82
N SER A 153 -12.86 -26.88 -6.78
CA SER A 153 -13.51 -27.39 -7.99
C SER A 153 -12.47 -27.76 -9.06
N ALA A 154 -11.30 -28.23 -8.64
CA ALA A 154 -10.35 -28.85 -9.53
C ALA A 154 -10.83 -30.29 -9.85
N THR A 155 -11.80 -30.38 -10.71
CA THR A 155 -12.02 -31.61 -11.45
C THR A 155 -10.75 -31.89 -12.24
N LEU A 156 -10.02 -32.93 -11.86
CA LEU A 156 -8.85 -33.44 -12.57
C LEU A 156 -9.30 -33.84 -13.97
N LEU A 157 -9.24 -32.95 -14.91
CA LEU A 157 -9.30 -33.31 -16.31
C LEU A 157 -7.91 -33.86 -16.68
N ASN A 158 -7.82 -35.19 -16.77
CA ASN A 158 -6.77 -35.90 -17.47
C ASN A 158 -6.80 -35.49 -18.95
N GLY A 159 -6.16 -34.37 -19.27
CA GLY A 159 -6.09 -33.86 -20.63
C GLY A 159 -4.81 -33.05 -20.81
N SER A 160 -4.12 -33.28 -21.92
CA SER A 160 -2.96 -32.48 -22.34
C SER A 160 -3.28 -30.99 -22.26
N TRP A 161 -2.79 -30.34 -21.26
CA TRP A 161 -2.88 -28.88 -21.13
C TRP A 161 -2.03 -28.26 -22.23
N ASN A 162 -2.64 -27.47 -23.10
CA ASN A 162 -1.94 -26.65 -24.05
C ASN A 162 -0.98 -25.75 -23.27
N SER A 163 0.31 -25.91 -23.46
CA SER A 163 1.27 -25.12 -22.67
C SER A 163 1.32 -23.65 -23.06
N ASN A 164 0.96 -23.29 -24.27
CA ASN A 164 0.91 -21.90 -24.80
C ASN A 164 1.97 -20.95 -24.22
N SER A 165 3.10 -21.49 -23.78
CA SER A 165 4.14 -20.73 -23.10
C SER A 165 5.02 -20.02 -24.09
N VAL A 166 5.50 -18.83 -23.75
CA VAL A 166 6.29 -17.99 -24.64
C VAL A 166 7.55 -17.51 -23.94
N ALA A 167 8.71 -17.64 -24.61
CA ALA A 167 9.97 -17.04 -24.19
C ALA A 167 10.56 -16.19 -25.30
N ILE A 168 10.86 -14.93 -25.02
CA ILE A 168 11.40 -13.96 -25.98
C ILE A 168 12.66 -13.31 -25.44
N GLY A 169 13.80 -13.45 -26.12
CA GLY A 169 15.07 -12.85 -25.74
C GLY A 169 16.16 -13.90 -25.52
N SER A 170 16.96 -13.76 -24.48
CA SER A 170 18.11 -14.64 -24.24
C SER A 170 18.03 -15.32 -22.87
N LYS A 171 18.31 -16.63 -22.84
CA LYS A 171 18.38 -17.45 -21.62
C LYS A 171 17.12 -17.42 -20.76
N ASN A 172 15.97 -17.12 -21.36
CA ASN A 172 14.70 -17.08 -20.64
C ASN A 172 14.17 -18.49 -20.36
N THR A 173 13.41 -18.61 -19.28
CA THR A 173 12.75 -19.84 -18.86
C THR A 173 11.24 -19.62 -18.73
N ALA A 174 10.43 -20.29 -19.53
CA ALA A 174 8.97 -20.32 -19.42
C ALA A 174 8.51 -21.76 -19.23
N LYS A 175 8.28 -22.19 -17.97
CA LYS A 175 7.99 -23.60 -17.63
C LYS A 175 6.52 -23.89 -17.32
N GLY A 176 5.77 -22.91 -16.88
CA GLY A 176 4.35 -23.08 -16.55
C GLY A 176 3.45 -23.10 -17.80
N SER A 177 2.27 -23.68 -17.71
CA SER A 177 1.24 -23.52 -18.74
C SER A 177 0.86 -22.04 -18.87
N SER A 178 0.81 -21.51 -20.10
CA SER A 178 0.56 -20.08 -20.36
C SER A 178 1.56 -19.12 -19.71
N ALA A 179 2.78 -19.59 -19.44
CA ALA A 179 3.83 -18.75 -18.86
C ALA A 179 4.45 -17.84 -19.93
N LEU A 180 4.78 -16.60 -19.53
CA LEU A 180 5.43 -15.61 -20.39
C LEU A 180 6.75 -15.16 -19.79
N ALA A 181 7.86 -15.38 -20.47
CA ALA A 181 9.19 -14.90 -20.09
C ALA A 181 9.79 -14.02 -21.20
N VAL A 182 10.03 -12.75 -20.93
CA VAL A 182 10.55 -11.78 -21.91
C VAL A 182 11.74 -11.01 -21.33
N GLY A 183 12.88 -11.08 -21.98
CA GLY A 183 14.08 -10.35 -21.57
C GLY A 183 15.36 -11.13 -21.70
N ASN A 184 16.27 -10.94 -20.77
CA ASN A 184 17.47 -11.73 -20.61
C ASN A 184 17.42 -12.39 -19.22
N GLU A 185 17.54 -13.71 -19.17
CA GLU A 185 17.45 -14.49 -17.93
C GLU A 185 16.11 -14.36 -17.17
N ALA A 186 15.04 -13.97 -17.85
CA ALA A 186 13.70 -13.92 -17.27
C ALA A 186 13.16 -15.33 -16.99
N GLN A 187 12.53 -15.54 -15.83
CA GLN A 187 12.07 -16.84 -15.35
C GLN A 187 10.59 -16.82 -14.98
N ALA A 188 9.73 -17.38 -15.78
CA ALA A 188 8.33 -17.64 -15.50
C ALA A 188 8.16 -19.15 -15.23
N LYS A 189 8.18 -19.56 -13.96
CA LYS A 189 8.38 -20.97 -13.58
C LYS A 189 7.11 -21.79 -13.45
N MET A 190 5.97 -21.13 -13.18
CA MET A 190 4.69 -21.80 -12.89
C MET A 190 3.59 -21.34 -13.84
N SER A 191 2.43 -21.99 -13.78
CA SER A 191 1.32 -21.69 -14.68
C SER A 191 0.83 -20.25 -14.55
N GLU A 192 0.52 -19.67 -15.71
CA GLU A 192 0.01 -18.29 -15.83
C GLU A 192 0.92 -17.23 -15.17
N SER A 193 2.22 -17.55 -15.02
CA SER A 193 3.20 -16.61 -14.50
C SER A 193 3.79 -15.74 -15.60
N ILE A 194 4.13 -14.50 -15.26
CA ILE A 194 4.69 -13.51 -16.20
C ILE A 194 5.99 -12.96 -15.62
N ALA A 195 7.08 -13.08 -16.38
CA ALA A 195 8.39 -12.50 -16.04
C ALA A 195 8.89 -11.64 -17.19
N ILE A 196 8.96 -10.34 -17.02
CA ILE A 196 9.39 -9.38 -18.06
C ILE A 196 10.50 -8.49 -17.51
N GLY A 197 11.70 -8.60 -18.10
CA GLY A 197 12.87 -7.83 -17.72
C GLY A 197 14.13 -8.70 -17.55
N HIS A 198 15.29 -8.05 -17.43
CA HIS A 198 16.53 -8.75 -17.17
C HIS A 198 16.50 -9.37 -15.75
N GLY A 199 16.63 -10.67 -15.65
CA GLY A 199 16.63 -11.41 -14.39
C GLY A 199 15.29 -11.34 -13.63
N ALA A 200 14.18 -11.00 -14.28
CA ALA A 200 12.84 -11.00 -13.67
C ALA A 200 12.44 -12.44 -13.28
N GLN A 201 11.83 -12.64 -12.10
CA GLN A 201 11.47 -13.95 -11.56
C GLN A 201 10.01 -13.99 -11.12
N ALA A 202 9.21 -14.87 -11.72
CA ALA A 202 7.85 -15.22 -11.31
C ALA A 202 7.81 -16.71 -10.94
N ASP A 203 7.97 -17.01 -9.65
CA ASP A 203 8.26 -18.34 -9.18
C ASP A 203 7.02 -19.21 -8.91
N LYS A 204 5.87 -18.58 -8.76
CA LYS A 204 4.61 -19.25 -8.41
C LYS A 204 3.48 -18.93 -9.39
N THR A 205 2.40 -19.71 -9.30
CA THR A 205 1.21 -19.56 -10.14
C THR A 205 0.59 -18.17 -10.00
N TRP A 206 0.24 -17.57 -11.14
CA TRP A 206 -0.28 -16.19 -11.24
C TRP A 206 0.69 -15.12 -10.70
N GLY A 207 1.96 -15.46 -10.48
CA GLY A 207 3.00 -14.50 -10.14
C GLY A 207 3.33 -13.60 -11.33
N ILE A 208 3.44 -12.31 -11.11
CA ILE A 208 3.78 -11.32 -12.13
C ILE A 208 5.01 -10.53 -11.68
N ALA A 209 6.11 -10.64 -12.42
CA ALA A 209 7.35 -9.92 -12.18
C ALA A 209 7.70 -9.08 -13.41
N ILE A 210 7.65 -7.77 -13.31
CA ILE A 210 7.94 -6.83 -14.41
C ILE A 210 8.96 -5.80 -13.95
N GLY A 211 10.13 -5.83 -14.55
CA GLY A 211 11.26 -4.96 -14.25
C GLY A 211 12.57 -5.74 -14.12
N THR A 212 13.69 -5.03 -14.20
CA THR A 212 15.00 -5.64 -13.96
C THR A 212 15.09 -6.18 -12.55
N ARG A 213 15.36 -7.47 -12.43
CA ARG A 213 15.45 -8.21 -11.16
C ARG A 213 14.18 -8.13 -10.28
N ALA A 214 13.03 -7.83 -10.89
CA ALA A 214 11.74 -7.94 -10.19
C ALA A 214 11.48 -9.39 -9.77
N ALA A 215 10.98 -9.63 -8.56
CA ALA A 215 10.77 -10.96 -8.01
C ALA A 215 9.38 -11.12 -7.39
N ALA A 216 8.52 -11.92 -8.03
CA ALA A 216 7.21 -12.34 -7.53
C ALA A 216 7.32 -13.82 -7.12
N THR A 217 7.53 -14.09 -5.82
CA THR A 217 7.95 -15.40 -5.34
C THR A 217 6.85 -16.19 -4.65
N ASP A 218 5.64 -15.63 -4.52
CA ASP A 218 4.48 -16.35 -3.99
C ASP A 218 3.28 -16.31 -4.96
N VAL A 219 2.24 -17.09 -4.65
CA VAL A 219 1.04 -17.23 -5.48
C VAL A 219 0.30 -15.90 -5.55
N ARG A 220 -0.10 -15.52 -6.79
CA ARG A 220 -0.80 -14.25 -7.06
C ARG A 220 -0.04 -13.01 -6.60
N SER A 221 1.28 -13.10 -6.45
CA SER A 221 2.11 -11.94 -6.10
C SER A 221 2.42 -11.08 -7.32
N LEU A 222 2.53 -9.77 -7.14
CA LEU A 222 2.89 -8.81 -8.17
C LEU A 222 4.14 -8.03 -7.75
N ALA A 223 5.19 -8.09 -8.55
CA ALA A 223 6.39 -7.28 -8.42
C ALA A 223 6.56 -6.43 -9.69
N PHE A 224 6.38 -5.13 -9.58
CA PHE A 224 6.47 -4.19 -10.71
C PHE A 224 7.45 -3.06 -10.40
N GLY A 225 8.62 -3.09 -11.00
CA GLY A 225 9.68 -2.10 -10.83
C GLY A 225 11.06 -2.74 -10.82
N HIS A 226 12.10 -1.91 -10.90
CA HIS A 226 13.48 -2.34 -10.73
C HIS A 226 13.65 -2.91 -9.32
N GLU A 227 14.13 -4.15 -9.21
CA GLU A 227 14.33 -4.85 -7.93
C GLU A 227 13.11 -4.93 -7.00
N ALA A 228 11.90 -4.70 -7.54
CA ALA A 228 10.66 -4.87 -6.77
C ALA A 228 10.53 -6.33 -6.29
N LYS A 229 10.14 -6.54 -5.04
CA LYS A 229 10.07 -7.86 -4.43
C LYS A 229 8.74 -8.11 -3.74
N SER A 230 8.00 -9.10 -4.22
CA SER A 230 6.73 -9.53 -3.62
C SER A 230 6.82 -10.98 -3.18
N THR A 231 6.88 -11.21 -1.86
CA THR A 231 7.10 -12.53 -1.26
C THR A 231 5.89 -13.03 -0.47
N GLY A 232 4.89 -12.19 -0.24
CA GLY A 232 3.65 -12.58 0.42
C GLY A 232 2.60 -13.11 -0.56
N TYR A 233 1.73 -13.98 -0.08
CA TYR A 233 0.56 -14.45 -0.82
C TYR A 233 -0.37 -13.28 -1.18
N LYS A 234 -0.72 -13.12 -2.48
CA LYS A 234 -1.51 -12.00 -2.99
C LYS A 234 -0.91 -10.61 -2.67
N ALA A 235 0.37 -10.53 -2.43
CA ALA A 235 1.03 -9.26 -2.14
C ALA A 235 1.38 -8.49 -3.43
N ASN A 236 1.46 -7.17 -3.34
CA ASN A 236 1.79 -6.30 -4.45
C ASN A 236 2.95 -5.36 -4.07
N ALA A 237 4.04 -5.43 -4.79
CA ALA A 237 5.19 -4.54 -4.68
C ALA A 237 5.31 -3.72 -5.97
N ILE A 238 5.03 -2.42 -5.92
CA ILE A 238 5.01 -1.52 -7.08
C ILE A 238 5.91 -0.32 -6.82
N GLY A 239 6.99 -0.24 -7.56
CA GLY A 239 8.03 0.80 -7.43
C GLY A 239 9.42 0.20 -7.44
N ALA A 240 10.44 1.02 -7.71
CA ALA A 240 11.82 0.57 -7.58
C ALA A 240 12.11 0.19 -6.12
N ASP A 241 12.74 -0.96 -5.90
CA ASP A 241 13.09 -1.48 -4.58
C ASP A 241 11.90 -1.69 -3.62
N ALA A 242 10.65 -1.64 -4.12
CA ALA A 242 9.46 -1.88 -3.30
C ALA A 242 9.43 -3.33 -2.79
N GLN A 243 9.04 -3.54 -1.53
CA GLN A 243 8.98 -4.86 -0.90
C GLN A 243 7.65 -5.12 -0.22
N ALA A 244 6.94 -6.16 -0.63
CA ALA A 244 5.68 -6.61 -0.04
C ALA A 244 5.85 -8.05 0.47
N ASN A 245 6.10 -8.20 1.77
CA ASN A 245 6.45 -9.48 2.39
C ASN A 245 5.27 -10.16 3.11
N GLY A 246 4.36 -9.38 3.69
CA GLY A 246 3.18 -9.93 4.36
C GLY A 246 2.13 -10.45 3.37
N ASN A 247 1.31 -11.41 3.80
CA ASN A 247 0.17 -11.85 3.02
C ASN A 247 -0.81 -10.71 2.79
N HIS A 248 -1.32 -10.55 1.56
CA HIS A 248 -2.19 -9.44 1.16
C HIS A 248 -1.58 -8.05 1.41
N ALA A 249 -0.27 -7.96 1.55
CA ALA A 249 0.43 -6.69 1.75
C ALA A 249 0.56 -5.91 0.43
N ASN A 250 0.50 -4.59 0.51
CA ASN A 250 0.70 -3.70 -0.62
C ASN A 250 1.81 -2.69 -0.31
N ALA A 251 2.88 -2.70 -1.07
CA ALA A 251 3.97 -1.75 -1.02
C ALA A 251 4.01 -0.96 -2.33
N ILE A 252 3.58 0.29 -2.31
CA ILE A 252 3.46 1.14 -3.50
C ILE A 252 4.25 2.42 -3.34
N GLY A 253 5.33 2.55 -4.07
CA GLY A 253 6.30 3.63 -4.01
C GLY A 253 7.73 3.12 -4.09
N SER A 254 8.67 3.97 -4.46
CA SER A 254 10.09 3.58 -4.42
C SER A 254 10.51 3.25 -3.00
N SER A 255 11.14 2.11 -2.81
CA SER A 255 11.58 1.61 -1.50
C SER A 255 10.44 1.50 -0.45
N ALA A 256 9.19 1.44 -0.88
CA ALA A 256 8.06 1.16 0.02
C ALA A 256 8.18 -0.26 0.59
N TYR A 257 7.84 -0.42 1.86
CA TYR A 257 8.02 -1.67 2.59
C TYR A 257 6.76 -2.05 3.35
N ALA A 258 6.14 -3.17 3.01
CA ALA A 258 4.94 -3.71 3.66
C ALA A 258 5.22 -5.13 4.16
N ASN A 259 5.54 -5.26 5.45
CA ASN A 259 6.00 -6.50 6.06
C ASN A 259 4.91 -7.26 6.80
N GLY A 260 4.00 -6.56 7.46
CA GLY A 260 2.90 -7.19 8.20
C GLY A 260 1.83 -7.79 7.27
N ASP A 261 1.15 -8.81 7.73
CA ASP A 261 -0.03 -9.35 7.04
C ASP A 261 -1.12 -8.26 6.90
N HIS A 262 -1.67 -8.12 5.69
CA HIS A 262 -2.61 -7.05 5.33
C HIS A 262 -2.06 -5.62 5.50
N ALA A 263 -0.75 -5.44 5.58
CA ALA A 263 -0.12 -4.13 5.69
C ALA A 263 -0.19 -3.36 4.38
N GLN A 264 -0.38 -2.04 4.46
CA GLN A 264 -0.50 -1.13 3.34
C GLN A 264 0.53 -0.01 3.45
N ALA A 265 1.50 0.06 2.56
CA ALA A 265 2.53 1.08 2.51
C ALA A 265 2.44 1.86 1.19
N PHE A 266 1.93 3.09 1.24
CA PHE A 266 1.76 3.99 0.10
C PHE A 266 2.64 5.24 0.26
N GLY A 267 3.69 5.33 -0.53
CA GLY A 267 4.64 6.44 -0.53
C GLY A 267 6.07 5.97 -0.69
N ALA A 268 6.95 6.84 -1.17
CA ALA A 268 8.37 6.53 -1.23
C ALA A 268 8.92 6.35 0.18
N GLY A 269 9.64 5.27 0.44
CA GLY A 269 10.16 4.97 1.77
C GLY A 269 9.10 4.73 2.86
N ALA A 270 7.85 4.48 2.49
CA ALA A 270 6.79 4.14 3.46
C ALA A 270 7.02 2.76 4.08
N HIS A 271 6.88 2.65 5.41
CA HIS A 271 7.11 1.42 6.16
C HIS A 271 5.86 0.97 6.93
N ALA A 272 5.32 -0.19 6.59
CA ALA A 272 4.16 -0.81 7.26
C ALA A 272 4.56 -2.19 7.82
N ASP A 273 5.06 -2.23 9.06
CA ASP A 273 5.65 -3.44 9.65
C ASP A 273 4.66 -4.26 10.49
N GLY A 274 3.73 -3.60 11.16
CA GLY A 274 2.72 -4.29 11.97
C GLY A 274 1.62 -4.93 11.12
N VAL A 275 0.89 -5.86 11.72
CA VAL A 275 -0.28 -6.51 11.10
C VAL A 275 -1.40 -5.49 10.89
N ARG A 276 -1.99 -5.45 9.69
CA ARG A 276 -3.09 -4.54 9.32
C ARG A 276 -2.79 -3.06 9.54
N THR A 277 -1.52 -2.69 9.35
CA THR A 277 -1.12 -1.28 9.38
C THR A 277 -1.44 -0.59 8.07
N ASN A 278 -1.68 0.72 8.14
CA ASN A 278 -1.90 1.54 6.97
C ASN A 278 -0.99 2.77 7.00
N VAL A 279 -0.18 2.94 5.98
CA VAL A 279 0.79 4.02 5.85
C VAL A 279 0.53 4.79 4.57
N PHE A 280 0.31 6.10 4.68
CA PHE A 280 0.12 7.01 3.56
C PHE A 280 1.03 8.23 3.72
N GLY A 281 2.16 8.22 3.03
CA GLY A 281 3.11 9.34 3.06
C GLY A 281 4.54 8.89 2.80
N SER A 282 5.35 9.78 2.25
CA SER A 282 6.78 9.52 2.09
C SER A 282 7.45 9.40 3.45
N ASP A 283 8.31 8.40 3.62
CA ASP A 283 9.05 8.10 4.85
C ASP A 283 8.16 7.93 6.10
N ALA A 284 6.85 7.72 5.92
CA ALA A 284 5.94 7.43 7.02
C ALA A 284 6.12 5.99 7.52
N SER A 285 5.87 5.76 8.80
CA SER A 285 6.05 4.44 9.43
C SER A 285 4.90 4.07 10.35
N ALA A 286 4.43 2.84 10.24
CA ALA A 286 3.48 2.22 11.17
C ALA A 286 4.05 0.86 11.61
N SER A 287 4.65 0.81 12.80
CA SER A 287 5.37 -0.37 13.28
C SER A 287 4.55 -1.26 14.22
N ALA A 288 3.48 -0.75 14.79
CA ALA A 288 2.65 -1.51 15.71
C ALA A 288 1.34 -1.97 15.04
N ASP A 289 0.80 -3.11 15.46
CA ASP A 289 -0.41 -3.68 14.88
C ASP A 289 -1.61 -2.72 14.91
N TYR A 290 -2.43 -2.74 13.85
CA TYR A 290 -3.62 -1.90 13.67
C TYR A 290 -3.35 -0.40 13.74
N SER A 291 -2.09 0.03 13.58
CA SER A 291 -1.74 1.44 13.58
C SER A 291 -1.84 2.07 12.19
N ILE A 292 -2.07 3.38 12.16
CA ILE A 292 -2.24 4.15 10.93
C ILE A 292 -1.31 5.37 10.96
N ALA A 293 -0.50 5.56 9.92
CA ALA A 293 0.37 6.72 9.75
C ALA A 293 0.00 7.46 8.46
N ILE A 294 -0.45 8.70 8.56
CA ILE A 294 -0.85 9.55 7.43
C ILE A 294 -0.08 10.86 7.45
N GLY A 295 0.74 11.10 6.45
CA GLY A 295 1.56 12.30 6.29
C GLY A 295 3.03 11.97 6.12
N ASN A 296 3.77 12.89 5.52
CA ASN A 296 5.22 12.74 5.38
C ASN A 296 5.88 12.54 6.74
N LYS A 297 6.67 11.49 6.89
CA LYS A 297 7.37 11.13 8.14
C LYS A 297 6.44 10.95 9.36
N ALA A 298 5.15 10.69 9.15
CA ALA A 298 4.26 10.32 10.24
C ALA A 298 4.71 8.98 10.86
N ASN A 299 4.69 8.88 12.19
CA ASN A 299 5.17 7.70 12.91
C ASN A 299 4.09 7.16 13.87
N ALA A 300 3.51 6.04 13.54
CA ALA A 300 2.53 5.33 14.35
C ALA A 300 3.16 4.09 15.01
N SER A 301 3.81 4.29 16.16
CA SER A 301 4.57 3.25 16.87
C SER A 301 3.79 2.57 18.00
N THR A 302 2.52 2.94 18.21
CA THR A 302 1.65 2.34 19.21
C THR A 302 0.45 1.66 18.58
N ALA A 303 0.10 0.47 19.06
CA ALA A 303 -1.01 -0.31 18.53
C ALA A 303 -2.34 0.44 18.63
N ASN A 304 -3.25 0.19 17.68
CA ASN A 304 -4.58 0.82 17.60
C ASN A 304 -4.55 2.35 17.58
N SER A 305 -3.44 2.96 17.18
CA SER A 305 -3.25 4.42 17.22
C SER A 305 -3.03 5.01 15.85
N ILE A 306 -3.35 6.29 15.70
CA ILE A 306 -3.28 7.03 14.44
C ILE A 306 -2.33 8.21 14.60
N ALA A 307 -1.30 8.29 13.74
CA ALA A 307 -0.49 9.47 13.53
C ALA A 307 -1.00 10.23 12.30
N LEU A 308 -1.58 11.40 12.48
CA LEU A 308 -2.24 12.17 11.42
C LEU A 308 -1.55 13.52 11.19
N GLY A 309 -0.87 13.65 10.10
CA GLY A 309 -0.13 14.86 9.70
C GLY A 309 1.38 14.62 9.56
N ALA A 310 2.05 15.49 8.80
CA ALA A 310 3.50 15.41 8.64
C ALA A 310 4.21 15.45 10.00
N ASN A 311 5.18 14.56 10.21
CA ASN A 311 5.93 14.37 11.45
C ASN A 311 5.07 14.04 12.69
N ALA A 312 3.77 13.76 12.55
CA ALA A 312 2.94 13.34 13.68
C ALA A 312 3.47 12.04 14.28
N THR A 313 3.46 11.92 15.61
CA THR A 313 3.99 10.75 16.32
C THR A 313 3.00 10.28 17.36
N THR A 314 2.64 9.01 17.35
CA THR A 314 1.80 8.42 18.40
C THR A 314 2.59 8.22 19.68
N ARG A 315 1.89 8.25 20.79
CA ARG A 315 2.36 7.82 22.11
C ARG A 315 1.32 6.91 22.75
N SER A 316 1.74 6.13 23.74
CA SER A 316 0.82 5.27 24.48
C SER A 316 -0.33 6.10 25.07
N ALA A 317 -1.54 5.60 24.91
CA ALA A 317 -2.70 6.17 25.56
C ALA A 317 -2.58 6.02 27.08
N THR A 318 -3.06 7.00 27.82
CA THR A 318 -2.99 7.04 29.29
C THR A 318 -4.39 6.91 29.87
N ASN A 319 -4.55 6.04 30.86
CA ASN A 319 -5.78 5.93 31.62
C ASN A 319 -5.90 7.13 32.58
N VAL A 320 -6.94 7.94 32.41
CA VAL A 320 -7.19 9.12 33.24
C VAL A 320 -8.51 8.97 33.94
N THR A 321 -8.48 8.61 35.23
CA THR A 321 -9.68 8.42 36.08
C THR A 321 -10.06 9.65 36.89
N ASN A 322 -9.07 10.53 37.13
CA ASN A 322 -9.23 11.78 37.87
C ASN A 322 -8.15 12.79 37.48
N ALA A 323 -8.35 14.03 37.85
CA ALA A 323 -7.36 15.09 37.74
C ALA A 323 -7.39 15.97 38.99
N THR A 324 -6.21 16.37 39.49
CA THR A 324 -6.10 17.28 40.66
C THR A 324 -5.63 18.65 40.15
N VAL A 325 -6.42 19.69 40.44
CA VAL A 325 -6.12 21.08 40.05
C VAL A 325 -6.25 21.93 41.32
N ALA A 326 -5.22 22.69 41.64
CA ALA A 326 -5.16 23.56 42.82
C ALA A 326 -5.59 22.87 44.12
N GLY A 327 -5.22 21.58 44.34
CA GLY A 327 -5.53 20.81 45.53
C GLY A 327 -6.93 20.17 45.54
N HIS A 328 -7.75 20.44 44.51
CA HIS A 328 -9.08 19.81 44.38
C HIS A 328 -9.04 18.67 43.35
N THR A 329 -9.54 17.47 43.71
CA THR A 329 -9.57 16.30 42.82
C THR A 329 -10.94 16.15 42.18
N TYR A 330 -10.92 16.18 40.83
CA TYR A 330 -12.07 15.92 39.97
C TYR A 330 -12.03 14.47 39.49
N GLY A 331 -13.15 13.76 39.51
CA GLY A 331 -13.27 12.37 39.09
C GLY A 331 -14.60 12.08 38.41
N GLY A 332 -14.86 10.81 38.14
CA GLY A 332 -16.07 10.38 37.43
C GLY A 332 -16.00 10.61 35.93
N PHE A 333 -14.79 10.64 35.36
CA PHE A 333 -14.58 10.82 33.91
C PHE A 333 -15.08 9.61 33.14
N ALA A 334 -15.72 9.85 31.99
CA ALA A 334 -16.05 8.81 31.02
C ALA A 334 -14.81 8.47 30.15
N GLY A 335 -14.79 7.29 29.54
CA GLY A 335 -13.73 6.90 28.58
C GLY A 335 -12.33 6.74 29.21
N THR A 336 -12.24 6.31 30.44
CA THR A 336 -10.97 6.25 31.23
C THR A 336 -9.99 5.17 30.78
N SER A 337 -10.39 4.25 29.90
CA SER A 337 -9.55 3.14 29.40
C SER A 337 -9.48 3.17 27.87
N PRO A 338 -8.74 4.12 27.27
CA PRO A 338 -8.65 4.22 25.81
C PRO A 338 -7.86 3.04 25.23
N VAL A 339 -8.31 2.50 24.10
CA VAL A 339 -7.63 1.41 23.37
C VAL A 339 -6.47 1.89 22.50
N GLY A 340 -6.39 3.19 22.22
CA GLY A 340 -5.37 3.82 21.41
C GLY A 340 -5.52 5.33 21.42
N SER A 341 -4.73 6.01 20.61
CA SER A 341 -4.72 7.47 20.51
C SER A 341 -4.72 7.97 19.08
N VAL A 342 -5.25 9.17 18.85
CA VAL A 342 -5.06 9.93 17.62
C VAL A 342 -4.12 11.08 17.92
N SER A 343 -2.96 11.10 17.28
CA SER A 343 -1.99 12.18 17.40
C SER A 343 -1.98 13.00 16.11
N VAL A 344 -2.21 14.29 16.21
CA VAL A 344 -2.18 15.21 15.08
C VAL A 344 -0.85 15.97 14.94
N GLY A 345 0.13 15.69 15.81
CA GLY A 345 1.44 16.33 15.84
C GLY A 345 2.44 15.56 16.68
N LYS A 346 3.48 16.25 17.10
CA LYS A 346 4.45 15.79 18.11
C LYS A 346 4.74 16.91 19.08
N ALA A 347 5.42 16.62 20.18
CA ALA A 347 5.83 17.62 21.17
C ALA A 347 6.64 18.75 20.52
N GLY A 348 6.19 19.99 20.70
CA GLY A 348 6.76 21.20 20.10
C GLY A 348 6.33 21.49 18.65
N GLU A 349 5.51 20.62 18.06
CA GLU A 349 4.91 20.77 16.72
C GLU A 349 3.42 20.33 16.76
N GLU A 350 2.66 20.90 17.70
CA GLU A 350 1.23 20.64 17.88
C GLU A 350 0.41 21.26 16.75
N ARG A 351 -0.81 20.74 16.53
CA ARG A 351 -1.77 21.25 15.53
C ARG A 351 -3.12 21.54 16.16
N GLN A 352 -3.74 22.61 15.68
CA GLN A 352 -5.13 22.90 16.02
C GLN A 352 -6.08 22.00 15.22
N ILE A 353 -7.22 21.66 15.83
CA ILE A 353 -8.32 20.98 15.15
C ILE A 353 -9.45 22.02 14.97
N HIS A 354 -9.72 22.39 13.72
CA HIS A 354 -10.77 23.36 13.36
C HIS A 354 -12.07 22.65 12.97
N ASN A 355 -13.19 23.44 13.00
CA ASN A 355 -14.53 22.98 12.56
C ASN A 355 -15.06 21.79 13.36
N VAL A 356 -14.71 21.71 14.64
CA VAL A 356 -15.27 20.72 15.56
C VAL A 356 -16.68 21.17 15.94
N ALA A 357 -17.69 20.35 15.69
CA ALA A 357 -19.05 20.59 16.13
C ALA A 357 -19.15 20.55 17.68
N ALA A 358 -20.20 21.14 18.23
CA ALA A 358 -20.46 21.06 19.67
C ALA A 358 -20.74 19.61 20.09
N GLY A 359 -19.99 19.11 21.04
CA GLY A 359 -20.19 17.79 21.63
C GLY A 359 -21.32 17.75 22.64
N LYS A 360 -21.90 16.57 22.88
CA LYS A 360 -22.89 16.38 23.94
C LYS A 360 -22.24 16.63 25.31
N ILE A 361 -22.88 17.43 26.15
CA ILE A 361 -22.44 17.68 27.51
C ILE A 361 -23.28 16.81 28.45
N SER A 362 -22.71 15.72 28.94
CA SER A 362 -23.31 14.83 29.95
C SER A 362 -22.22 14.07 30.72
N ALA A 363 -22.56 13.46 31.83
CA ALA A 363 -21.60 12.73 32.65
C ALA A 363 -20.97 11.50 32.00
N ASP A 364 -21.64 10.95 30.96
CA ASP A 364 -21.23 9.77 30.20
C ASP A 364 -20.65 10.13 28.82
N SER A 365 -20.58 11.43 28.47
CA SER A 365 -20.11 11.86 27.16
C SER A 365 -18.59 11.67 27.02
N THR A 366 -18.20 11.20 25.84
CA THR A 366 -16.81 11.13 25.37
C THR A 366 -16.58 12.02 24.15
N ASP A 367 -17.52 12.92 23.84
CA ASP A 367 -17.40 13.84 22.70
C ASP A 367 -16.38 14.96 23.00
N ALA A 368 -15.76 15.46 21.94
CA ALA A 368 -14.89 16.64 22.04
C ALA A 368 -15.72 17.90 22.30
N VAL A 369 -15.23 18.77 23.16
CA VAL A 369 -15.81 20.08 23.46
C VAL A 369 -15.15 21.14 22.59
N ASN A 370 -15.92 21.99 21.92
CA ASN A 370 -15.39 23.10 21.12
C ASN A 370 -15.28 24.39 21.95
N GLY A 371 -14.57 25.39 21.39
CA GLY A 371 -14.30 26.66 22.06
C GLY A 371 -15.55 27.46 22.46
N SER A 372 -16.65 27.36 21.69
CA SER A 372 -17.89 28.09 22.00
C SER A 372 -18.60 27.53 23.23
N GLN A 373 -18.56 26.22 23.44
CA GLN A 373 -19.09 25.58 24.64
C GLN A 373 -18.32 25.99 25.89
N LEU A 374 -16.98 26.00 25.83
CA LEU A 374 -16.13 26.46 26.91
C LEU A 374 -16.33 27.95 27.19
N TYR A 375 -16.45 28.79 26.14
CA TYR A 375 -16.73 30.22 26.29
C TYR A 375 -18.05 30.46 27.04
N SER A 376 -19.10 29.73 26.72
CA SER A 376 -20.40 29.86 27.40
C SER A 376 -20.28 29.57 28.90
N VAL A 377 -19.60 28.48 29.28
CA VAL A 377 -19.35 28.13 30.68
C VAL A 377 -18.51 29.17 31.39
N ALA A 378 -17.44 29.66 30.74
CA ALA A 378 -16.54 30.68 31.33
C ALA A 378 -17.26 32.02 31.54
N ASN A 379 -18.11 32.43 30.58
CA ASN A 379 -18.90 33.65 30.67
C ASN A 379 -19.96 33.58 31.78
N ASP A 380 -20.65 32.46 31.92
CA ASP A 380 -21.64 32.24 33.00
C ASP A 380 -20.94 32.27 34.36
N LEU A 381 -19.81 31.58 34.52
CA LEU A 381 -19.03 31.57 35.75
C LEU A 381 -18.54 32.97 36.13
N GLN A 382 -18.02 33.75 35.17
CA GLN A 382 -17.58 35.14 35.37
C GLN A 382 -18.76 36.03 35.83
N THR A 383 -19.94 35.84 35.23
CA THR A 383 -21.17 36.55 35.63
C THR A 383 -21.58 36.23 37.05
N GLN A 384 -21.54 34.94 37.46
CA GLN A 384 -21.84 34.52 38.81
C GLN A 384 -20.84 35.08 39.84
N ILE A 385 -19.55 35.10 39.52
CA ILE A 385 -18.51 35.70 40.39
C ILE A 385 -18.76 37.19 40.58
N ASN A 386 -19.04 37.94 39.48
CA ASN A 386 -19.32 39.37 39.57
C ASN A 386 -20.56 39.67 40.40
N ASN A 387 -21.63 38.91 40.23
CA ASN A 387 -22.87 39.09 40.98
C ASN A 387 -22.64 38.78 42.47
N SER A 388 -21.98 37.71 42.81
CA SER A 388 -21.67 37.31 44.19
C SER A 388 -20.78 38.34 44.89
N THR A 389 -19.73 38.79 44.20
CA THR A 389 -18.77 39.79 44.72
C THR A 389 -19.45 41.14 44.94
N SER A 390 -20.22 41.60 43.92
CA SER A 390 -20.99 42.90 44.01
C SER A 390 -22.04 42.84 45.09
N GLY A 391 -22.75 41.73 45.23
CA GLY A 391 -23.73 41.51 46.31
C GLY A 391 -23.08 41.57 47.71
N GLN A 392 -21.97 40.89 47.93
CA GLN A 392 -21.24 40.92 49.19
C GLN A 392 -20.68 42.34 49.51
N ILE A 393 -20.12 43.01 48.53
CA ILE A 393 -19.60 44.39 48.68
C ILE A 393 -20.74 45.30 49.05
N ASN A 394 -21.88 45.29 48.32
CA ASN A 394 -23.03 46.13 48.63
C ASN A 394 -23.62 45.85 50.01
N ASN A 395 -23.72 44.60 50.45
CA ASN A 395 -24.14 44.26 51.80
C ASN A 395 -23.17 44.79 52.88
N ASN A 396 -21.85 44.67 52.63
CA ASN A 396 -20.85 45.19 53.56
C ASN A 396 -20.86 46.72 53.61
N ILE A 397 -21.04 47.40 52.50
CA ILE A 397 -21.20 48.86 52.42
C ILE A 397 -22.45 49.30 53.16
N THR A 398 -23.58 48.63 52.96
CA THR A 398 -24.85 48.94 53.69
C THR A 398 -24.68 48.74 55.18
N ASN A 399 -24.06 47.67 55.67
CA ASN A 399 -23.76 47.45 57.07
C ASN A 399 -22.83 48.52 57.66
N LEU A 400 -21.77 48.90 56.90
CA LEU A 400 -20.86 49.95 57.29
C LEU A 400 -21.56 51.30 57.42
N ASN A 401 -22.40 51.66 56.45
CA ASN A 401 -23.19 52.89 56.49
C ASN A 401 -24.16 52.95 57.68
N ASN A 402 -24.80 51.80 57.98
CA ASN A 402 -25.67 51.71 59.20
C ASN A 402 -24.88 51.89 60.45
N ARG A 403 -23.66 51.33 60.55
CA ARG A 403 -22.80 51.48 61.72
C ARG A 403 -22.31 52.93 61.87
N VAL A 404 -21.88 53.55 60.76
CA VAL A 404 -21.47 54.97 60.72
C VAL A 404 -22.62 55.88 61.17
N GLY A 405 -23.82 55.71 60.63
CA GLY A 405 -24.98 56.48 61.05
C GLY A 405 -25.37 56.31 62.52
N ASN A 406 -25.18 55.11 63.10
CA ASN A 406 -25.36 54.89 64.53
C ASN A 406 -24.26 55.59 65.37
N VAL A 407 -23.02 55.58 64.91
CA VAL A 407 -21.93 56.34 65.56
C VAL A 407 -22.19 57.82 65.52
N GLU A 408 -22.61 58.37 64.37
CA GLU A 408 -23.00 59.78 64.23
C GLU A 408 -24.08 60.18 65.24
N LYS A 409 -25.14 59.37 65.32
CA LYS A 409 -26.23 59.60 66.28
C LYS A 409 -25.69 59.59 67.71
N ARG A 410 -24.78 58.71 68.06
CA ARG A 410 -24.15 58.67 69.38
C ARG A 410 -23.28 59.88 69.59
N VAL A 411 -22.44 60.26 68.66
CA VAL A 411 -21.62 61.46 68.76
C VAL A 411 -22.46 62.70 68.91
N ASN A 412 -23.57 62.84 68.14
CA ASN A 412 -24.48 63.98 68.28
C ASN A 412 -25.14 64.01 69.66
N LYS A 413 -25.55 62.86 70.23
CA LYS A 413 -26.09 62.78 71.59
C LYS A 413 -25.03 63.19 72.64
N VAL A 414 -23.78 62.70 72.52
CA VAL A 414 -22.70 63.10 73.39
C VAL A 414 -22.39 64.58 73.25
N GLY A 415 -22.33 65.09 72.03
CA GLY A 415 -22.16 66.50 71.79
C GLY A 415 -23.28 67.38 72.43
N ALA A 416 -24.54 66.96 72.23
CA ALA A 416 -25.72 67.65 72.84
C ALA A 416 -25.68 67.56 74.38
N GLY A 417 -25.29 66.40 74.90
CA GLY A 417 -25.12 66.21 76.40
C GLY A 417 -24.01 67.08 76.94
N SER A 418 -22.86 67.17 76.23
CA SER A 418 -21.78 68.03 76.63
C SER A 418 -22.16 69.52 76.61
N ALA A 419 -22.94 69.90 75.52
CA ALA A 419 -23.46 71.26 75.44
C ALA A 419 -24.46 71.59 76.54
N ALA A 420 -25.34 70.66 76.89
CA ALA A 420 -26.25 70.82 78.00
C ALA A 420 -25.52 70.98 79.33
N LEU A 421 -24.48 70.14 79.52
CA LEU A 421 -23.66 70.23 80.74
C LEU A 421 -22.88 71.54 80.81
N ALA A 422 -22.35 72.04 79.70
CA ALA A 422 -21.65 73.30 79.62
C ALA A 422 -22.62 74.48 79.87
N ALA A 423 -23.91 74.33 79.57
CA ALA A 423 -24.92 75.34 79.80
C ALA A 423 -25.45 75.37 81.24
N LEU A 424 -25.05 74.43 82.04
CA LEU A 424 -25.33 74.47 83.47
C LEU A 424 -24.51 75.52 84.16
N HIS A 425 -25.11 76.65 84.56
CA HIS A 425 -24.45 77.60 85.39
C HIS A 425 -24.65 77.20 86.84
N PRO A 426 -23.55 77.18 87.66
CA PRO A 426 -23.71 76.99 89.09
C PRO A 426 -24.54 78.15 89.62
N LEU A 427 -25.62 77.85 90.32
CA LEU A 427 -26.36 78.83 91.05
C LEU A 427 -25.60 79.14 92.35
N ASP A 428 -25.52 80.45 92.66
CA ASP A 428 -24.95 80.88 93.99
C ASP A 428 -25.74 80.19 95.09
N PHE A 429 -25.00 79.53 96.01
CA PHE A 429 -25.59 78.86 97.15
C PHE A 429 -26.15 79.89 98.12
N ASN A 430 -27.46 79.86 98.29
CA ASN A 430 -28.10 80.62 99.33
C ASN A 430 -28.32 79.66 100.58
N PRO A 431 -27.75 79.99 101.71
CA PRO A 431 -27.78 79.16 102.89
C PRO A 431 -29.21 78.88 103.45
N ASP A 432 -30.16 79.69 103.08
CA ASP A 432 -31.54 79.56 103.55
C ASP A 432 -32.39 78.60 102.60
N ASP A 433 -31.89 78.20 101.43
CA ASP A 433 -32.57 77.28 100.53
C ASP A 433 -32.14 75.85 100.77
N LYS A 434 -33.15 74.94 100.96
CA LYS A 434 -32.87 73.52 101.23
C LYS A 434 -32.32 72.76 100.04
N TRP A 435 -32.46 73.20 98.83
CA TRP A 435 -31.96 72.61 97.65
C TRP A 435 -32.08 73.58 96.45
N THR A 436 -31.17 73.44 95.48
CA THR A 436 -31.09 74.27 94.31
C THR A 436 -31.14 73.35 93.09
N ILE A 437 -31.92 73.68 92.06
CA ILE A 437 -31.98 72.97 90.80
C ILE A 437 -31.47 73.86 89.66
N ALA A 438 -30.51 73.35 88.91
CA ALA A 438 -30.04 73.95 87.66
C ALA A 438 -30.41 73.03 86.51
N ALA A 439 -30.90 73.57 85.44
CA ALA A 439 -31.19 72.83 84.19
C ALA A 439 -30.48 73.47 83.01
N GLY A 440 -29.77 72.68 82.22
CA GLY A 440 -29.15 73.08 80.99
C GLY A 440 -29.75 72.38 79.81
N TYR A 441 -29.88 73.05 78.63
CA TYR A 441 -30.31 72.48 77.38
C TYR A 441 -29.17 72.62 76.43
N GLY A 442 -28.83 71.49 75.78
CA GLY A 442 -27.77 71.45 74.78
C GLY A 442 -28.34 70.91 73.43
N HIS A 443 -27.96 71.55 72.37
CA HIS A 443 -28.23 71.11 70.97
C HIS A 443 -26.90 70.93 70.20
N TYR A 444 -26.73 69.80 69.56
CA TYR A 444 -25.57 69.53 68.69
C TYR A 444 -26.05 68.79 67.46
N HIS A 445 -25.88 69.45 66.29
CA HIS A 445 -26.46 68.94 65.04
C HIS A 445 -27.95 68.65 65.23
N ASN A 446 -28.36 67.41 64.99
CA ASN A 446 -29.78 66.98 65.04
C ASN A 446 -30.14 66.22 66.35
N ALA A 447 -29.33 66.36 67.42
CA ALA A 447 -29.61 65.78 68.74
C ALA A 447 -29.79 66.88 69.80
N ASN A 448 -30.73 66.64 70.73
CA ASN A 448 -31.01 67.49 71.86
C ASN A 448 -30.75 66.68 73.11
N SER A 449 -30.28 67.39 74.19
CA SER A 449 -30.11 66.85 75.52
C SER A 449 -30.43 67.90 76.54
N ALA A 450 -30.97 67.50 77.66
CA ALA A 450 -31.14 68.35 78.82
C ALA A 450 -30.25 67.77 79.92
N ALA A 451 -29.61 68.67 80.74
CA ALA A 451 -28.78 68.36 81.85
C ALA A 451 -29.36 68.94 83.15
#